data_4906e973c48bd7c57aa9329b60f74f7a
#
_entry.id   4906e973c48bd7c57aa9329b60f74f7a
#
_cell.length_a   1.000
_cell.length_b   1.000
_cell.length_c   1.000
_cell.angle_alpha   90.00
_cell.angle_beta   90.00
_cell.angle_gamma   90.00
#
_symmetry.space_group_name_H-M   'P 1'
#
loop_
_entity.id
_entity.type
_entity.pdbx_description
1 polymer ?
#
loop_
_entity_poly.entity_id
_entity_poly.type
_entity_poly.pdbx_seq_one_letter_code
_entity_poly.pdbx_strand_id
1 'polypeptide(L)'
;MKLEILATTALLSTIALAAPAQAANPQHVRQLLTTRSCAGCNLAGANLQQAHLIGADLRNANLAGANLKGANIEGADLTGANLKGANLSEVFASDASLSGTNLTGVKLTNAELNNADLEGAILANADLRGAIVYGALYGGYVR
;
A
#
# COMPACT_ATOMS: atom_id res chain seq x y z
N MET A 1 -47.09 -51.09 -6.15
CA MET A 1 -46.10 -50.34 -5.34
C MET A 1 -45.31 -49.42 -6.27
N LYS A 2 -45.66 -48.18 -6.28
CA LYS A 2 -44.91 -47.16 -7.04
C LYS A 2 -43.89 -46.53 -6.08
N LEU A 3 -42.60 -46.73 -6.33
CA LEU A 3 -41.53 -46.00 -5.63
C LEU A 3 -41.45 -44.59 -6.23
N GLU A 4 -41.89 -43.63 -5.46
CA GLU A 4 -41.62 -42.23 -5.81
C GLU A 4 -40.21 -41.88 -5.34
N ILE A 5 -39.32 -41.65 -6.33
CA ILE A 5 -37.99 -41.14 -6.08
C ILE A 5 -38.16 -39.63 -5.89
N LEU A 6 -38.14 -39.17 -4.63
CA LEU A 6 -38.02 -37.74 -4.32
C LEU A 6 -36.62 -37.29 -4.72
N ALA A 7 -36.52 -36.61 -5.87
CA ALA A 7 -35.33 -35.89 -6.25
C ALA A 7 -35.19 -34.65 -5.35
N THR A 8 -34.38 -34.77 -4.30
CA THR A 8 -33.92 -33.60 -3.54
C THR A 8 -32.93 -32.85 -4.40
N THR A 9 -33.39 -31.77 -5.02
CA THR A 9 -32.50 -30.80 -5.63
C THR A 9 -31.71 -30.12 -4.53
N ALA A 10 -30.46 -30.56 -4.31
CA ALA A 10 -29.52 -29.85 -3.49
C ALA A 10 -29.19 -28.52 -4.17
N LEU A 11 -29.74 -27.43 -3.64
CA LEU A 11 -29.29 -26.08 -3.96
C LEU A 11 -27.85 -25.94 -3.48
N LEU A 12 -26.90 -26.16 -4.39
CA LEU A 12 -25.52 -25.73 -4.21
C LEU A 12 -25.52 -24.20 -4.20
N SER A 13 -25.69 -23.64 -3.00
CA SER A 13 -25.32 -22.23 -2.77
C SER A 13 -23.82 -22.14 -2.99
N THR A 14 -23.42 -21.58 -4.15
CA THR A 14 -22.04 -21.15 -4.37
C THR A 14 -21.78 -20.01 -3.39
N ILE A 15 -21.26 -20.37 -2.21
CA ILE A 15 -20.60 -19.39 -1.36
C ILE A 15 -19.39 -18.96 -2.19
N ALA A 16 -19.49 -17.78 -2.80
CA ALA A 16 -18.33 -17.11 -3.33
C ALA A 16 -17.41 -16.87 -2.12
N LEU A 17 -16.44 -17.76 -1.94
CA LEU A 17 -15.31 -17.51 -1.07
C LEU A 17 -14.62 -16.28 -1.64
N ALA A 18 -14.92 -15.10 -1.08
CA ALA A 18 -14.09 -13.93 -1.30
C ALA A 18 -12.66 -14.37 -1.00
N ALA A 19 -11.80 -14.31 -2.02
CA ALA A 19 -10.39 -14.58 -1.81
C ALA A 19 -9.95 -13.74 -0.60
N PRO A 20 -9.31 -14.33 0.42
CA PRO A 20 -8.86 -13.56 1.57
C PRO A 20 -8.03 -12.40 1.04
N ALA A 21 -8.37 -11.18 1.46
CA ALA A 21 -7.54 -10.01 1.19
C ALA A 21 -6.11 -10.44 1.53
N GLN A 22 -5.19 -10.32 0.56
CA GLN A 22 -3.86 -10.88 0.67
C GLN A 22 -3.17 -10.23 1.87
N ALA A 23 -3.15 -10.92 3.02
CA ALA A 23 -2.53 -10.42 4.23
C ALA A 23 -1.01 -10.33 4.06
N ALA A 24 -0.39 -9.38 4.76
CA ALA A 24 1.06 -9.26 4.79
C ALA A 24 1.72 -10.61 5.16
N ASN A 25 2.82 -10.90 4.49
CA ASN A 25 3.67 -12.02 4.90
C ASN A 25 4.42 -11.62 6.18
N PRO A 26 4.23 -12.31 7.32
CA PRO A 26 4.88 -11.94 8.57
C PRO A 26 6.41 -11.98 8.51
N GLN A 27 6.98 -12.84 7.67
CA GLN A 27 8.42 -12.91 7.46
C GLN A 27 8.92 -11.67 6.73
N HIS A 28 8.18 -11.18 5.71
CA HIS A 28 8.53 -9.94 5.00
C HIS A 28 8.42 -8.72 5.91
N VAL A 29 7.41 -8.65 6.77
CA VAL A 29 7.31 -7.57 7.77
C VAL A 29 8.52 -7.57 8.70
N ARG A 30 8.89 -8.74 9.22
CA ARG A 30 10.08 -8.88 10.08
C ARG A 30 11.35 -8.50 9.32
N GLN A 31 11.52 -8.98 8.08
CA GLN A 31 12.65 -8.65 7.21
C GLN A 31 12.77 -7.13 7.03
N LEU A 32 11.68 -6.45 6.66
CA LEU A 32 11.67 -5.01 6.49
C LEU A 32 12.11 -4.27 7.76
N LEU A 33 11.53 -4.63 8.92
CA LEU A 33 11.81 -3.95 10.18
C LEU A 33 13.22 -4.19 10.69
N THR A 34 13.88 -5.29 10.31
CA THR A 34 15.24 -5.63 10.76
C THR A 34 16.31 -5.18 9.79
N THR A 35 16.08 -5.34 8.48
CA THR A 35 17.12 -5.10 7.45
C THR A 35 16.86 -3.85 6.62
N ARG A 36 15.65 -3.29 6.63
CA ARG A 36 15.16 -2.22 5.74
C ARG A 36 15.25 -2.58 4.25
N SER A 37 15.41 -3.86 3.91
CA SER A 37 15.47 -4.35 2.52
C SER A 37 14.33 -5.32 2.27
N CYS A 38 13.37 -4.90 1.45
CA CYS A 38 12.15 -5.67 1.17
C CYS A 38 11.61 -5.39 -0.24
N ALA A 39 12.50 -5.31 -1.23
CA ALA A 39 12.08 -5.15 -2.62
C ALA A 39 11.20 -6.34 -3.05
N GLY A 40 10.05 -6.04 -3.69
CA GLY A 40 9.07 -7.06 -4.12
C GLY A 40 8.34 -7.78 -2.99
N CYS A 41 8.50 -7.38 -1.73
CA CYS A 41 7.83 -8.03 -0.60
C CYS A 41 6.30 -7.88 -0.64
N ASN A 42 5.61 -8.87 -0.09
CA ASN A 42 4.18 -8.75 0.21
C ASN A 42 3.96 -8.20 1.62
N LEU A 43 3.59 -6.94 1.69
CA LEU A 43 3.33 -6.16 2.90
C LEU A 43 1.87 -5.65 2.92
N ALA A 44 0.99 -6.24 2.10
CA ALA A 44 -0.40 -5.81 1.97
C ALA A 44 -1.13 -5.88 3.31
N GLY A 45 -1.72 -4.76 3.76
CA GLY A 45 -2.39 -4.65 5.05
C GLY A 45 -1.45 -4.68 6.27
N ALA A 46 -0.12 -4.64 6.08
CA ALA A 46 0.83 -4.62 7.19
C ALA A 46 0.61 -3.42 8.12
N ASN A 47 0.75 -3.65 9.42
CA ASN A 47 0.82 -2.55 10.38
C ASN A 47 2.28 -2.10 10.53
N LEU A 48 2.60 -0.98 9.89
CA LEU A 48 3.91 -0.32 9.90
C LEU A 48 3.82 1.08 10.53
N GLN A 49 2.80 1.29 11.39
CA GLN A 49 2.59 2.58 12.06
C GLN A 49 3.83 2.96 12.86
N GLN A 50 4.29 4.22 12.67
CA GLN A 50 5.47 4.79 13.32
C GLN A 50 6.78 3.99 13.08
N ALA A 51 6.81 3.13 12.07
CA ALA A 51 8.02 2.37 11.74
C ALA A 51 9.17 3.26 11.28
N HIS A 52 10.39 2.92 11.68
CA HIS A 52 11.62 3.60 11.28
C HIS A 52 12.20 2.95 10.02
N LEU A 53 11.80 3.45 8.86
CA LEU A 53 12.13 2.90 7.54
C LEU A 53 12.98 3.86 6.69
N ILE A 54 13.79 4.70 7.33
CA ILE A 54 14.69 5.65 6.66
C ILE A 54 15.61 4.88 5.72
N GLY A 55 15.64 5.29 4.43
CA GLY A 55 16.46 4.69 3.39
C GLY A 55 16.08 3.24 3.05
N ALA A 56 14.89 2.78 3.43
CA ALA A 56 14.46 1.41 3.15
C ALA A 56 14.31 1.15 1.64
N ASP A 57 14.67 -0.06 1.22
CA ASP A 57 14.40 -0.56 -0.13
C ASP A 57 13.05 -1.28 -0.16
N LEU A 58 12.06 -0.62 -0.73
CA LEU A 58 10.67 -1.10 -0.89
C LEU A 58 10.25 -1.15 -2.36
N ARG A 59 11.22 -1.16 -3.28
CA ARG A 59 10.94 -1.19 -4.73
C ARG A 59 10.03 -2.34 -5.09
N ASN A 60 8.97 -2.03 -5.86
CA ASN A 60 7.97 -2.99 -6.31
C ASN A 60 7.28 -3.79 -5.18
N ALA A 61 7.37 -3.35 -3.94
CA ALA A 61 6.68 -3.99 -2.81
C ALA A 61 5.16 -3.80 -2.92
N ASN A 62 4.41 -4.79 -2.45
CA ASN A 62 2.96 -4.67 -2.31
C ASN A 62 2.61 -4.19 -0.89
N LEU A 63 2.26 -2.92 -0.78
CA LEU A 63 1.85 -2.22 0.46
C LEU A 63 0.35 -1.85 0.42
N ALA A 64 -0.44 -2.48 -0.47
CA ALA A 64 -1.86 -2.15 -0.60
C ALA A 64 -2.58 -2.27 0.75
N GLY A 65 -3.30 -1.22 1.15
CA GLY A 65 -4.01 -1.15 2.43
C GLY A 65 -3.13 -1.17 3.68
N ALA A 66 -1.81 -1.07 3.56
CA ALA A 66 -0.91 -1.03 4.72
C ALA A 66 -1.12 0.24 5.56
N ASN A 67 -0.87 0.16 6.86
CA ASN A 67 -0.89 1.30 7.76
C ASN A 67 0.54 1.78 8.04
N LEU A 68 0.93 2.90 7.41
CA LEU A 68 2.21 3.59 7.61
C LEU A 68 2.03 4.92 8.35
N LYS A 69 0.91 5.11 9.07
CA LYS A 69 0.66 6.36 9.77
C LYS A 69 1.84 6.75 10.66
N GLY A 70 2.38 7.98 10.47
CA GLY A 70 3.50 8.50 11.23
C GLY A 70 4.82 7.75 11.04
N ALA A 71 4.93 6.85 10.07
CA ALA A 71 6.18 6.17 9.76
C ALA A 71 7.21 7.15 9.18
N ASN A 72 8.49 6.88 9.43
CA ASN A 72 9.57 7.62 8.80
C ASN A 72 10.15 6.80 7.65
N ILE A 73 9.88 7.24 6.42
CA ILE A 73 10.38 6.67 5.16
C ILE A 73 11.26 7.68 4.41
N GLU A 74 11.91 8.63 5.13
CA GLU A 74 12.82 9.59 4.52
C GLU A 74 13.89 8.88 3.69
N GLY A 75 14.10 9.35 2.45
CA GLY A 75 15.05 8.76 1.52
C GLY A 75 14.80 7.30 1.14
N ALA A 76 13.66 6.71 1.51
CA ALA A 76 13.34 5.35 1.10
C ALA A 76 13.02 5.26 -0.40
N ASP A 77 13.31 4.11 -0.99
CA ASP A 77 12.99 3.82 -2.38
C ASP A 77 11.74 2.93 -2.48
N LEU A 78 10.62 3.53 -2.88
CA LEU A 78 9.35 2.85 -3.12
C LEU A 78 9.01 2.79 -4.61
N THR A 79 10.00 2.99 -5.50
CA THR A 79 9.78 2.99 -6.94
C THR A 79 8.96 1.78 -7.39
N GLY A 80 7.85 2.03 -8.10
CA GLY A 80 6.97 0.99 -8.62
C GLY A 80 6.15 0.25 -7.55
N ALA A 81 6.20 0.62 -6.27
CA ALA A 81 5.44 -0.03 -5.22
C ALA A 81 3.92 0.19 -5.37
N ASN A 82 3.14 -0.75 -4.87
CA ASN A 82 1.69 -0.64 -4.81
C ASN A 82 1.25 -0.19 -3.40
N LEU A 83 0.81 1.05 -3.27
CA LEU A 83 0.33 1.67 -2.02
C LEU A 83 -1.19 1.95 -2.06
N LYS A 84 -1.91 1.31 -3.00
CA LYS A 84 -3.35 1.52 -3.16
C LYS A 84 -4.09 1.40 -1.83
N GLY A 85 -4.82 2.47 -1.45
CA GLY A 85 -5.62 2.51 -0.23
C GLY A 85 -4.82 2.48 1.08
N ALA A 86 -3.50 2.61 1.04
CA ALA A 86 -2.67 2.66 2.24
C ALA A 86 -2.92 3.94 3.06
N ASN A 87 -2.63 3.86 4.34
CA ASN A 87 -2.68 5.02 5.24
C ASN A 87 -1.25 5.55 5.48
N LEU A 88 -0.91 6.65 4.84
CA LEU A 88 0.33 7.40 5.00
C LEU A 88 0.10 8.77 5.69
N SER A 89 -0.95 8.89 6.49
CA SER A 89 -1.19 10.12 7.24
C SER A 89 -0.01 10.41 8.17
N GLU A 90 0.41 11.69 8.23
CA GLU A 90 1.50 12.13 9.09
C GLU A 90 2.86 11.43 8.79
N VAL A 91 3.02 10.82 7.62
CA VAL A 91 4.27 10.15 7.22
C VAL A 91 5.37 11.19 6.97
N PHE A 92 6.60 10.87 7.36
CA PHE A 92 7.80 11.61 6.99
C PHE A 92 8.41 10.92 5.75
N ALA A 93 8.29 11.55 4.59
CA ALA A 93 8.70 11.00 3.29
C ALA A 93 9.55 11.98 2.48
N SER A 94 10.25 12.89 3.17
CA SER A 94 11.16 13.81 2.49
C SER A 94 12.25 13.02 1.74
N ASP A 95 12.57 13.47 0.53
CA ASP A 95 13.57 12.85 -0.36
C ASP A 95 13.27 11.38 -0.72
N ALA A 96 12.07 10.86 -0.44
CA ALA A 96 11.68 9.50 -0.82
C ALA A 96 11.40 9.40 -2.33
N SER A 97 11.77 8.26 -2.92
CA SER A 97 11.36 7.92 -4.29
C SER A 97 10.00 7.22 -4.27
N LEU A 98 8.99 7.87 -4.82
CA LEU A 98 7.65 7.35 -5.05
C LEU A 98 7.37 7.24 -6.56
N SER A 99 8.42 7.22 -7.38
CA SER A 99 8.31 7.18 -8.83
C SER A 99 7.57 5.92 -9.30
N GLY A 100 6.58 6.10 -10.18
CA GLY A 100 5.78 5.00 -10.73
C GLY A 100 4.92 4.25 -9.70
N THR A 101 4.75 4.77 -8.49
CA THR A 101 3.92 4.12 -7.45
C THR A 101 2.43 4.20 -7.76
N ASN A 102 1.69 3.20 -7.32
CA ASN A 102 0.23 3.27 -7.28
C ASN A 102 -0.24 3.83 -5.92
N LEU A 103 -0.59 5.12 -5.91
CA LEU A 103 -1.11 5.85 -4.74
C LEU A 103 -2.63 6.05 -4.80
N THR A 104 -3.35 5.24 -5.59
CA THR A 104 -4.81 5.35 -5.71
C THR A 104 -5.49 5.22 -4.36
N GLY A 105 -6.28 6.22 -3.96
CA GLY A 105 -7.04 6.22 -2.71
C GLY A 105 -6.19 6.25 -1.44
N VAL A 106 -4.92 6.60 -1.55
CA VAL A 106 -4.01 6.72 -0.40
C VAL A 106 -4.42 7.90 0.49
N LYS A 107 -4.21 7.76 1.79
CA LYS A 107 -4.32 8.88 2.75
C LYS A 107 -2.94 9.47 3.01
N LEU A 108 -2.72 10.71 2.60
CA LEU A 108 -1.50 11.49 2.81
C LEU A 108 -1.77 12.74 3.66
N THR A 109 -2.82 12.73 4.48
CA THR A 109 -3.17 13.89 5.31
C THR A 109 -2.02 14.25 6.24
N ASN A 110 -1.60 15.53 6.19
CA ASN A 110 -0.47 16.06 6.95
C ASN A 110 0.87 15.33 6.72
N ALA A 111 1.04 14.67 5.58
CA ALA A 111 2.32 14.03 5.21
C ALA A 111 3.38 15.06 4.83
N GLU A 112 4.64 14.77 5.10
CA GLU A 112 5.79 15.57 4.68
C GLU A 112 6.46 14.89 3.48
N LEU A 113 6.28 15.48 2.28
CA LEU A 113 6.77 14.98 0.99
C LEU A 113 7.80 15.93 0.36
N ASN A 114 8.56 16.67 1.18
CA ASN A 114 9.53 17.62 0.65
C ASN A 114 10.55 16.89 -0.24
N ASN A 115 10.76 17.41 -1.45
CA ASN A 115 11.66 16.85 -2.46
C ASN A 115 11.36 15.39 -2.85
N ALA A 116 10.20 14.82 -2.49
CA ALA A 116 9.86 13.48 -2.88
C ALA A 116 9.69 13.38 -4.41
N ASP A 117 10.17 12.30 -4.99
CA ASP A 117 9.97 12.00 -6.41
C ASP A 117 8.65 11.25 -6.62
N LEU A 118 7.68 11.91 -7.23
CA LEU A 118 6.36 11.38 -7.58
C LEU A 118 6.19 11.21 -9.10
N GLU A 119 7.29 11.16 -9.86
CA GLU A 119 7.22 11.02 -11.30
C GLU A 119 6.49 9.73 -11.70
N GLY A 120 5.44 9.86 -12.52
CA GLY A 120 4.63 8.72 -12.93
C GLY A 120 3.78 8.07 -11.84
N ALA A 121 3.72 8.63 -10.64
CA ALA A 121 2.87 8.12 -9.57
C ALA A 121 1.37 8.34 -9.89
N ILE A 122 0.53 7.37 -9.54
CA ILE A 122 -0.93 7.43 -9.73
C ILE A 122 -1.59 7.90 -8.45
N LEU A 123 -2.06 9.15 -8.42
CA LEU A 123 -2.68 9.81 -7.25
C LEU A 123 -4.22 9.87 -7.31
N ALA A 124 -4.86 9.03 -8.13
CA ALA A 124 -6.32 9.05 -8.26
C ALA A 124 -7.01 8.86 -6.89
N ASN A 125 -7.89 9.80 -6.52
CA ASN A 125 -8.60 9.81 -5.23
C ASN A 125 -7.68 9.82 -3.99
N ALA A 126 -6.44 10.26 -4.11
CA ALA A 126 -5.55 10.46 -2.97
C ALA A 126 -6.02 11.64 -2.10
N ASP A 127 -5.90 11.51 -0.79
CA ASP A 127 -6.21 12.58 0.17
C ASP A 127 -4.92 13.27 0.64
N LEU A 128 -4.64 14.43 0.06
CA LEU A 128 -3.43 15.25 0.30
C LEU A 128 -3.68 16.44 1.24
N ARG A 129 -4.79 16.47 1.97
CA ARG A 129 -5.10 17.61 2.85
C ARG A 129 -4.02 17.84 3.89
N GLY A 130 -3.47 19.04 3.93
CA GLY A 130 -2.39 19.40 4.84
C GLY A 130 -1.03 18.80 4.52
N ALA A 131 -0.89 18.07 3.41
CA ALA A 131 0.41 17.55 3.00
C ALA A 131 1.36 18.68 2.54
N ILE A 132 2.63 18.56 2.91
CA ILE A 132 3.70 19.48 2.51
C ILE A 132 4.47 18.85 1.35
N VAL A 133 4.44 19.49 0.18
CA VAL A 133 5.00 18.96 -1.08
C VAL A 133 6.05 19.90 -1.69
N TYR A 134 6.75 20.68 -0.86
CA TYR A 134 7.75 21.61 -1.35
C TYR A 134 8.87 20.89 -2.09
N GLY A 135 9.15 21.31 -3.34
CA GLY A 135 10.20 20.69 -4.16
C GLY A 135 9.90 19.29 -4.68
N ALA A 136 8.71 18.74 -4.39
CA ALA A 136 8.34 17.43 -4.92
C ALA A 136 8.20 17.47 -6.45
N LEU A 137 8.74 16.43 -7.12
CA LEU A 137 8.70 16.30 -8.57
C LEU A 137 7.40 15.62 -8.99
N TYR A 138 6.60 16.29 -9.81
CA TYR A 138 5.40 15.74 -10.44
C TYR A 138 5.62 15.69 -11.95
N GLY A 139 5.75 14.53 -12.50
CA GLY A 139 5.83 14.28 -13.94
C GLY A 139 4.45 14.16 -14.61
N GLY A 140 3.43 14.92 -14.22
CA GLY A 140 2.12 14.87 -14.85
C GLY A 140 1.06 15.67 -14.09
N TYR A 141 0.11 16.24 -14.83
CA TYR A 141 -0.99 17.03 -14.29
C TYR A 141 -1.80 16.23 -13.28
N VAL A 142 -1.89 16.74 -12.05
CA VAL A 142 -2.93 16.32 -11.10
C VAL A 142 -4.26 16.75 -11.71
N ARG A 143 -5.05 15.81 -12.18
CA ARG A 143 -6.45 16.01 -12.58
C ARG A 143 -7.36 15.53 -11.50
#